data_e60563cf05d37e5f1d4e6cd09edc39c1
#
_entry.id   e60563cf05d37e5f1d4e6cd09edc39c1
#
_cell.length_a   1.000
_cell.length_b   1.000
_cell.length_c   1.000
_cell.angle_alpha   90.00
_cell.angle_beta   90.00
_cell.angle_gamma   90.00
#
_symmetry.space_group_name_H-M   'P 1'
#
loop_
_entity.id
_entity.type
_entity.pdbx_description
1 polymer ?
#
loop_
_entity_poly.entity_id
_entity_poly.type
_entity_poly.pdbx_seq_one_letter_code
_entity_poly.pdbx_strand_id
1 'polypeptide(L)'
;MDRYSRNMEMLTLEENISLRSKKIAVIGCGGLGGYIIEMLARLGVGTLAVADGDVFEESNLNRQLLSDTGVIGKNKALQAKIRISTINPDTEVIAFDRNLTAENAREILSGCDIAMDALDGVGSRLVLQQACEDMEIPMVHGAISGWYGQVSTIFPGERTLSIIYSGFEDRKTDNRLGNPSFTPALTASLQVSEALKIMISRGSLLRGRIMFINTYDNSVDIAELSKRQI
;
A
#
# COMPACT_ATOMS: atom_id res chain seq x y z
N MET A 1 -9.01 -17.98 17.29
CA MET A 1 -9.21 -18.51 15.92
C MET A 1 -10.50 -18.03 15.27
N ASP A 2 -11.56 -17.71 16.01
CA ASP A 2 -12.84 -17.28 15.44
C ASP A 2 -12.77 -16.04 14.55
N ARG A 3 -11.89 -15.09 14.89
CA ARG A 3 -11.69 -13.82 14.12
C ARG A 3 -11.33 -14.08 12.65
N TYR A 4 -10.56 -15.14 12.37
CA TYR A 4 -10.05 -15.48 11.04
C TYR A 4 -10.78 -16.67 10.41
N SER A 5 -11.87 -17.14 11.01
CA SER A 5 -12.62 -18.30 10.51
C SER A 5 -13.12 -18.13 9.07
N ARG A 6 -13.40 -16.89 8.66
CA ARG A 6 -13.85 -16.58 7.30
C ARG A 6 -12.71 -16.44 6.27
N ASN A 7 -11.44 -16.49 6.71
CA ASN A 7 -10.30 -16.62 5.81
C ASN A 7 -10.04 -18.08 5.44
N MET A 8 -10.55 -19.04 6.26
CA MET A 8 -10.34 -20.46 6.04
C MET A 8 -11.03 -20.94 4.76
N GLU A 9 -10.53 -22.00 4.18
CA GLU A 9 -10.84 -22.54 2.85
C GLU A 9 -10.13 -21.76 1.72
N MET A 10 -10.13 -20.42 1.75
CA MET A 10 -9.28 -19.62 0.87
C MET A 10 -7.80 -19.71 1.28
N LEU A 11 -7.53 -19.67 2.58
CA LEU A 11 -6.20 -19.89 3.19
C LEU A 11 -6.18 -21.23 3.92
N THR A 12 -5.05 -21.94 3.84
CA THR A 12 -4.82 -23.07 4.74
C THR A 12 -4.59 -22.58 6.18
N LEU A 13 -4.64 -23.49 7.14
CA LEU A 13 -4.34 -23.16 8.54
C LEU A 13 -2.92 -22.64 8.69
N GLU A 14 -1.96 -23.28 8.01
CA GLU A 14 -0.54 -22.90 8.02
C GLU A 14 -0.34 -21.51 7.40
N GLU A 15 -0.97 -21.22 6.26
CA GLU A 15 -0.94 -19.91 5.63
C GLU A 15 -1.49 -18.83 6.58
N ASN A 16 -2.65 -19.09 7.20
CA ASN A 16 -3.28 -18.15 8.14
C ASN A 16 -2.40 -17.90 9.38
N ILE A 17 -1.76 -18.95 9.93
CA ILE A 17 -0.83 -18.82 11.04
C ILE A 17 0.42 -18.04 10.62
N SER A 18 0.95 -18.27 9.42
CA SER A 18 2.16 -17.63 8.92
C SER A 18 2.02 -16.11 8.79
N LEU A 19 0.82 -15.59 8.54
CA LEU A 19 0.58 -14.13 8.47
C LEU A 19 0.93 -13.42 9.77
N ARG A 20 0.84 -14.10 10.92
CA ARG A 20 1.18 -13.51 12.23
C ARG A 20 2.65 -13.20 12.41
N SER A 21 3.53 -13.87 11.67
CA SER A 21 4.97 -13.60 11.68
C SER A 21 5.38 -12.54 10.66
N LYS A 22 4.46 -12.09 9.80
CA LYS A 22 4.76 -11.12 8.75
C LYS A 22 4.77 -9.70 9.29
N LYS A 23 5.72 -8.91 8.77
CA LYS A 23 5.83 -7.47 9.02
C LYS A 23 5.73 -6.72 7.69
N ILE A 24 4.75 -5.85 7.56
CA ILE A 24 4.48 -5.10 6.33
C ILE A 24 4.66 -3.61 6.58
N ALA A 25 5.44 -2.95 5.73
CA ALA A 25 5.51 -1.50 5.70
C ALA A 25 4.37 -0.93 4.85
N VAL A 26 3.67 0.09 5.35
CA VAL A 26 2.68 0.86 4.57
C VAL A 26 3.11 2.32 4.57
N ILE A 27 3.52 2.80 3.41
CA ILE A 27 4.07 4.14 3.25
C ILE A 27 3.00 5.07 2.66
N GLY A 28 2.51 5.98 3.51
CA GLY A 28 1.31 6.78 3.31
C GLY A 28 0.10 6.15 4.01
N CYS A 29 -0.60 6.95 4.83
CA CYS A 29 -1.81 6.54 5.57
C CYS A 29 -3.08 7.28 5.08
N GLY A 30 -3.03 7.78 3.85
CA GLY A 30 -4.11 8.53 3.21
C GLY A 30 -5.18 7.64 2.56
N GLY A 31 -5.59 7.99 1.33
CA GLY A 31 -6.67 7.33 0.60
C GLY A 31 -6.45 5.85 0.37
N LEU A 32 -5.29 5.44 -0.17
CA LEU A 32 -4.92 4.03 -0.35
C LEU A 32 -4.51 3.39 0.97
N GLY A 33 -3.58 4.03 1.70
CA GLY A 33 -2.95 3.45 2.87
C GLY A 33 -3.92 3.11 3.99
N GLY A 34 -4.95 3.92 4.22
CA GLY A 34 -5.96 3.63 5.22
C GLY A 34 -6.69 2.31 4.98
N TYR A 35 -7.08 2.04 3.73
CA TYR A 35 -7.69 0.75 3.34
C TYR A 35 -6.70 -0.41 3.44
N ILE A 36 -5.46 -0.22 2.97
CA ILE A 36 -4.40 -1.24 3.04
C ILE A 36 -4.15 -1.65 4.50
N ILE A 37 -3.93 -0.68 5.38
CA ILE A 37 -3.66 -0.90 6.82
C ILE A 37 -4.80 -1.69 7.46
N GLU A 38 -6.05 -1.27 7.25
CA GLU A 38 -7.21 -1.95 7.84
C GLU A 38 -7.38 -3.38 7.30
N MET A 39 -7.22 -3.59 5.98
CA MET A 39 -7.35 -4.91 5.38
C MET A 39 -6.25 -5.87 5.83
N LEU A 40 -4.99 -5.44 5.91
CA LEU A 40 -3.87 -6.26 6.39
C LEU A 40 -4.07 -6.66 7.86
N ALA A 41 -4.52 -5.74 8.71
CA ALA A 41 -4.84 -6.06 10.10
C ALA A 41 -6.00 -7.06 10.20
N ARG A 42 -7.05 -6.93 9.39
CA ARG A 42 -8.17 -7.87 9.33
C ARG A 42 -7.79 -9.25 8.81
N LEU A 43 -6.79 -9.33 7.92
CA LEU A 43 -6.20 -10.59 7.47
C LEU A 43 -5.38 -11.29 8.58
N GLY A 44 -4.90 -10.56 9.59
CA GLY A 44 -4.12 -11.11 10.68
C GLY A 44 -2.61 -11.00 10.49
N VAL A 45 -2.15 -10.02 9.71
CA VAL A 45 -0.73 -9.67 9.64
C VAL A 45 -0.23 -9.25 11.02
N GLY A 46 0.91 -9.81 11.47
CA GLY A 46 1.40 -9.64 12.83
C GLY A 46 1.89 -8.24 13.14
N THR A 47 2.62 -7.60 12.22
CA THR A 47 3.17 -6.25 12.44
C THR A 47 2.97 -5.37 11.22
N LEU A 48 2.52 -4.14 11.44
CA LEU A 48 2.43 -3.08 10.43
C LEU A 48 3.35 -1.93 10.83
N ALA A 49 4.34 -1.61 9.98
CA ALA A 49 5.15 -0.41 10.08
C ALA A 49 4.48 0.67 9.19
N VAL A 50 3.87 1.69 9.78
CA VAL A 50 3.11 2.70 9.03
C VAL A 50 3.80 4.05 9.12
N ALA A 51 3.98 4.75 8.00
CA ALA A 51 4.66 6.03 7.94
C ALA A 51 3.82 7.08 7.20
N ASP A 52 3.57 8.22 7.86
CA ASP A 52 2.91 9.39 7.28
C ASP A 52 3.15 10.61 8.16
N GLY A 53 3.72 11.68 7.61
CA GLY A 53 3.98 12.93 8.32
C GLY A 53 2.78 13.87 8.40
N ASP A 54 1.72 13.61 7.64
CA ASP A 54 0.58 14.51 7.54
C ASP A 54 -0.41 14.36 8.69
N VAL A 55 -1.27 15.37 8.81
CA VAL A 55 -2.46 15.32 9.67
C VAL A 55 -3.73 15.14 8.83
N PHE A 56 -4.81 14.67 9.46
CA PHE A 56 -6.12 14.63 8.82
C PHE A 56 -6.70 16.03 8.66
N GLU A 57 -7.26 16.30 7.49
CA GLU A 57 -7.98 17.52 7.14
C GLU A 57 -9.41 17.19 6.74
N GLU A 58 -10.31 18.18 6.78
CA GLU A 58 -11.70 18.00 6.38
C GLU A 58 -11.83 17.51 4.93
N SER A 59 -10.96 17.96 4.03
CA SER A 59 -10.87 17.51 2.65
C SER A 59 -10.53 16.02 2.47
N ASN A 60 -10.12 15.34 3.53
CA ASN A 60 -9.78 13.91 3.52
C ASN A 60 -10.98 13.00 3.82
N LEU A 61 -12.02 13.54 4.49
CA LEU A 61 -13.16 12.79 4.97
C LEU A 61 -13.93 12.06 3.86
N ASN A 62 -13.83 12.54 2.64
CA ASN A 62 -14.53 11.95 1.50
C ASN A 62 -13.97 10.59 1.05
N ARG A 63 -12.69 10.25 1.40
CA ARG A 63 -12.01 9.07 0.83
C ARG A 63 -11.00 8.37 1.72
N GLN A 64 -10.54 8.98 2.82
CA GLN A 64 -9.55 8.38 3.72
C GLN A 64 -10.25 7.61 4.82
N LEU A 65 -10.22 6.27 4.75
CA LEU A 65 -10.97 5.37 5.64
C LEU A 65 -10.69 5.61 7.13
N LEU A 66 -9.48 6.02 7.47
CA LEU A 66 -9.07 6.25 8.86
C LEU A 66 -9.49 7.62 9.40
N SER A 67 -10.11 8.47 8.57
CA SER A 67 -10.56 9.80 8.95
C SER A 67 -12.02 9.80 9.42
N ASP A 68 -12.27 10.59 10.42
CA ASP A 68 -13.59 11.04 10.88
C ASP A 68 -13.49 12.45 11.45
N THR A 69 -14.61 13.05 11.84
CA THR A 69 -14.63 14.43 12.36
C THR A 69 -13.85 14.58 13.68
N GLY A 70 -13.64 13.52 14.45
CA GLY A 70 -12.93 13.52 15.72
C GLY A 70 -11.41 13.45 15.59
N VAL A 71 -10.87 13.15 14.39
CA VAL A 71 -9.43 13.02 14.17
C VAL A 71 -8.81 14.12 13.31
N ILE A 72 -9.61 15.12 12.90
CA ILE A 72 -9.10 16.30 12.17
C ILE A 72 -7.98 16.97 12.98
N GLY A 73 -6.86 17.30 12.32
CA GLY A 73 -5.66 17.86 12.93
C GLY A 73 -4.74 16.84 13.61
N LYS A 74 -5.12 15.56 13.68
CA LYS A 74 -4.26 14.50 14.25
C LYS A 74 -3.44 13.80 13.18
N ASN A 75 -2.21 13.40 13.52
CA ASN A 75 -1.32 12.71 12.60
C ASN A 75 -1.90 11.38 12.12
N LYS A 76 -1.80 11.11 10.81
CA LYS A 76 -2.42 9.94 10.16
C LYS A 76 -1.84 8.61 10.62
N ALA A 77 -0.52 8.49 10.76
CA ALA A 77 0.13 7.25 11.21
C ALA A 77 -0.23 6.90 12.66
N LEU A 78 -0.27 7.90 13.55
CA LEU A 78 -0.68 7.70 14.94
C LEU A 78 -2.16 7.29 15.03
N GLN A 79 -3.04 7.87 14.21
CA GLN A 79 -4.44 7.47 14.17
C GLN A 79 -4.64 6.06 13.59
N ALA A 80 -3.82 5.66 12.60
CA ALA A 80 -3.79 4.27 12.11
C ALA A 80 -3.53 3.28 13.26
N LYS A 81 -2.54 3.56 14.12
CA LYS A 81 -2.24 2.73 15.31
C LYS A 81 -3.44 2.62 16.24
N ILE A 82 -4.08 3.73 16.56
CA ILE A 82 -5.27 3.75 17.42
C ILE A 82 -6.41 2.96 16.77
N ARG A 83 -6.68 3.17 15.48
CA ARG A 83 -7.73 2.46 14.75
C ARG A 83 -7.50 0.95 14.77
N ILE A 84 -6.29 0.49 14.49
CA ILE A 84 -6.00 -0.94 14.43
C ILE A 84 -6.09 -1.61 15.80
N SER A 85 -5.73 -0.94 16.88
CA SER A 85 -5.89 -1.50 18.24
C SER A 85 -7.34 -1.85 18.57
N THR A 86 -8.32 -1.17 17.96
CA THR A 86 -9.76 -1.46 18.14
C THR A 86 -10.27 -2.55 17.18
N ILE A 87 -9.63 -2.73 16.03
CA ILE A 87 -10.04 -3.72 15.02
C ILE A 87 -9.40 -5.08 15.31
N ASN A 88 -8.09 -5.09 15.50
CA ASN A 88 -7.31 -6.28 15.74
C ASN A 88 -6.15 -6.00 16.71
N PRO A 89 -6.35 -6.16 18.03
CA PRO A 89 -5.31 -5.92 19.01
C PRO A 89 -4.11 -6.90 18.92
N ASP A 90 -4.26 -8.01 18.16
CA ASP A 90 -3.18 -8.95 17.92
C ASP A 90 -2.19 -8.45 16.84
N THR A 91 -2.55 -7.41 16.07
CA THR A 91 -1.67 -6.76 15.11
C THR A 91 -0.91 -5.62 15.78
N GLU A 92 0.41 -5.72 15.87
CA GLU A 92 1.25 -4.63 16.33
C GLU A 92 1.35 -3.53 15.26
N VAL A 93 1.20 -2.26 15.66
CA VAL A 93 1.43 -1.12 14.75
C VAL A 93 2.57 -0.27 15.27
N ILE A 94 3.65 -0.19 14.47
CA ILE A 94 4.78 0.72 14.67
C ILE A 94 4.51 1.95 13.79
N ALA A 95 4.16 3.05 14.42
CA ALA A 95 3.79 4.28 13.72
C ALA A 95 4.97 5.26 13.66
N PHE A 96 5.29 5.74 12.46
CA PHE A 96 6.26 6.79 12.20
C PHE A 96 5.49 8.04 11.74
N ASP A 97 5.45 9.06 12.59
CA ASP A 97 4.76 10.34 12.36
C ASP A 97 5.57 11.31 11.48
N ARG A 98 6.17 10.77 10.44
CA ARG A 98 7.05 11.48 9.49
C ARG A 98 6.98 10.87 8.10
N ASN A 99 7.28 11.67 7.09
CA ASN A 99 7.35 11.22 5.71
C ASN A 99 8.59 10.36 5.47
N LEU A 100 8.48 9.40 4.53
CA LEU A 100 9.60 8.62 4.06
C LEU A 100 10.59 9.54 3.31
N THR A 101 11.87 9.40 3.67
CA THR A 101 13.01 10.01 2.96
C THR A 101 14.10 8.97 2.75
N ALA A 102 15.11 9.27 1.93
CA ALA A 102 16.24 8.36 1.72
C ALA A 102 16.99 8.07 3.04
N GLU A 103 17.06 9.05 3.94
CA GLU A 103 17.79 8.97 5.20
C GLU A 103 17.07 8.08 6.23
N ASN A 104 15.74 8.08 6.25
CA ASN A 104 14.97 7.34 7.25
C ASN A 104 14.36 6.03 6.72
N ALA A 105 14.42 5.77 5.41
CA ALA A 105 13.80 4.62 4.78
C ALA A 105 14.29 3.29 5.39
N ARG A 106 15.59 3.16 5.65
CA ARG A 106 16.17 1.95 6.26
C ARG A 106 15.61 1.66 7.65
N GLU A 107 15.34 2.69 8.46
CA GLU A 107 14.71 2.54 9.77
C GLU A 107 13.26 2.07 9.64
N ILE A 108 12.47 2.74 8.79
CA ILE A 108 11.04 2.47 8.60
C ILE A 108 10.81 1.05 8.03
N LEU A 109 11.64 0.64 7.07
CA LEU A 109 11.54 -0.66 6.40
C LEU A 109 12.25 -1.80 7.13
N SER A 110 12.93 -1.52 8.25
CA SER A 110 13.73 -2.54 8.96
C SER A 110 12.91 -3.77 9.35
N GLY A 111 13.35 -4.93 8.87
CA GLY A 111 12.73 -6.22 9.16
C GLY A 111 11.33 -6.40 8.52
N CYS A 112 10.94 -5.57 7.57
CA CYS A 112 9.70 -5.75 6.82
C CYS A 112 9.87 -6.81 5.72
N ASP A 113 8.84 -7.64 5.52
CA ASP A 113 8.78 -8.63 4.45
C ASP A 113 8.33 -8.01 3.11
N ILE A 114 7.51 -6.96 3.16
CA ILE A 114 6.92 -6.30 1.98
C ILE A 114 6.73 -4.81 2.30
N ALA A 115 6.86 -3.96 1.29
CA ALA A 115 6.48 -2.56 1.35
C ALA A 115 5.24 -2.29 0.47
N MET A 116 4.26 -1.57 1.01
CA MET A 116 3.07 -1.11 0.30
C MET A 116 3.23 0.36 -0.05
N ASP A 117 3.22 0.68 -1.34
CA ASP A 117 3.24 2.06 -1.83
C ASP A 117 1.83 2.64 -1.85
N ALA A 118 1.58 3.56 -0.93
CA ALA A 118 0.36 4.35 -0.84
C ALA A 118 0.65 5.87 -0.92
N LEU A 119 1.80 6.22 -1.52
CA LEU A 119 2.26 7.58 -1.71
C LEU A 119 1.52 8.28 -2.88
N ASP A 120 1.53 9.61 -2.88
CA ASP A 120 0.91 10.44 -3.92
C ASP A 120 1.91 11.10 -4.88
N GLY A 121 3.19 11.19 -4.50
CA GLY A 121 4.24 11.83 -5.29
C GLY A 121 5.17 10.85 -6.01
N VAL A 122 5.55 11.14 -7.27
CA VAL A 122 6.49 10.32 -8.04
C VAL A 122 7.85 10.24 -7.38
N GLY A 123 8.39 11.38 -6.90
CA GLY A 123 9.69 11.42 -6.23
C GLY A 123 9.75 10.52 -5.01
N SER A 124 8.74 10.57 -4.13
CA SER A 124 8.66 9.72 -2.94
C SER A 124 8.53 8.23 -3.29
N ARG A 125 7.82 7.89 -4.36
CA ARG A 125 7.72 6.52 -4.87
C ARG A 125 9.05 5.97 -5.35
N LEU A 126 9.84 6.79 -6.05
CA LEU A 126 11.18 6.39 -6.51
C LEU A 126 12.15 6.22 -5.33
N VAL A 127 12.05 7.05 -4.29
CA VAL A 127 12.79 6.86 -3.03
C VAL A 127 12.41 5.53 -2.38
N LEU A 128 11.12 5.21 -2.30
CA LEU A 128 10.66 3.93 -1.75
C LEU A 128 11.18 2.75 -2.58
N GLN A 129 11.08 2.81 -3.92
CA GLN A 129 11.59 1.76 -4.80
C GLN A 129 13.09 1.51 -4.57
N GLN A 130 13.89 2.58 -4.50
CA GLN A 130 15.33 2.45 -4.26
C GLN A 130 15.61 1.84 -2.88
N ALA A 131 14.90 2.27 -1.85
CA ALA A 131 15.08 1.72 -0.51
C ALA A 131 14.68 0.23 -0.44
N CYS A 132 13.62 -0.19 -1.14
CA CYS A 132 13.21 -1.59 -1.25
C CYS A 132 14.26 -2.43 -2.01
N GLU A 133 14.87 -1.88 -3.06
CA GLU A 133 15.97 -2.52 -3.77
C GLU A 133 17.19 -2.71 -2.87
N ASP A 134 17.61 -1.67 -2.15
CA ASP A 134 18.78 -1.69 -1.25
C ASP A 134 18.61 -2.65 -0.06
N MET A 135 17.38 -2.92 0.34
CA MET A 135 17.03 -3.79 1.47
C MET A 135 16.51 -5.17 1.04
N GLU A 136 16.49 -5.44 -0.25
CA GLU A 136 15.99 -6.70 -0.84
C GLU A 136 14.53 -7.01 -0.46
N ILE A 137 13.67 -5.98 -0.37
CA ILE A 137 12.27 -6.10 0.01
C ILE A 137 11.40 -5.92 -1.24
N PRO A 138 10.46 -6.85 -1.56
CA PRO A 138 9.46 -6.62 -2.60
C PRO A 138 8.50 -5.50 -2.20
N MET A 139 8.01 -4.77 -3.19
CA MET A 139 6.99 -3.75 -2.98
C MET A 139 5.77 -3.97 -3.87
N VAL A 140 4.61 -3.51 -3.38
CA VAL A 140 3.37 -3.46 -4.16
C VAL A 140 2.99 -2.00 -4.37
N HIS A 141 3.10 -1.57 -5.61
CA HIS A 141 2.74 -0.23 -6.06
C HIS A 141 1.25 -0.10 -6.30
N GLY A 142 0.66 1.02 -5.89
CA GLY A 142 -0.67 1.47 -6.27
C GLY A 142 -0.73 2.97 -6.51
N ALA A 143 -1.52 3.38 -7.50
CA ALA A 143 -1.81 4.78 -7.73
C ALA A 143 -3.25 4.95 -8.23
N ILE A 144 -3.82 6.12 -7.98
CA ILE A 144 -5.21 6.46 -8.36
C ILE A 144 -5.27 7.86 -8.94
N SER A 145 -6.25 8.06 -9.83
CA SER A 145 -6.65 9.39 -10.31
C SER A 145 -8.09 9.35 -10.81
N GLY A 146 -9.01 10.03 -10.17
CA GLY A 146 -10.43 10.03 -10.52
C GLY A 146 -11.04 8.62 -10.52
N TRP A 147 -11.45 8.15 -11.68
CA TRP A 147 -12.05 6.83 -11.91
C TRP A 147 -11.01 5.73 -12.14
N TYR A 148 -9.73 6.06 -12.14
CA TYR A 148 -8.66 5.17 -12.58
C TYR A 148 -7.78 4.73 -11.42
N GLY A 149 -7.41 3.45 -11.44
CA GLY A 149 -6.43 2.85 -10.54
C GLY A 149 -5.36 2.09 -11.32
N GLN A 150 -4.19 1.93 -10.71
CA GLN A 150 -3.16 1.04 -11.22
C GLN A 150 -2.48 0.27 -10.10
N VAL A 151 -2.04 -0.95 -10.40
CA VAL A 151 -1.34 -1.83 -9.45
C VAL A 151 -0.22 -2.58 -10.18
N SER A 152 0.92 -2.72 -9.52
CA SER A 152 2.05 -3.54 -9.97
C SER A 152 2.79 -4.12 -8.78
N THR A 153 3.37 -5.31 -8.95
CA THR A 153 4.24 -5.94 -7.95
C THR A 153 5.69 -5.84 -8.44
N ILE A 154 6.58 -5.38 -7.59
CA ILE A 154 7.96 -5.03 -7.94
C ILE A 154 8.91 -5.77 -6.99
N PHE A 155 9.81 -6.56 -7.55
CA PHE A 155 10.86 -7.22 -6.79
C PHE A 155 12.19 -6.46 -6.91
N PRO A 156 13.13 -6.63 -5.97
CA PRO A 156 14.45 -6.05 -6.06
C PRO A 156 15.12 -6.33 -7.42
N GLY A 157 15.74 -5.31 -8.01
CA GLY A 157 16.30 -5.34 -9.36
C GLY A 157 15.32 -5.04 -10.49
N GLU A 158 14.03 -4.92 -10.21
CA GLU A 158 13.00 -4.54 -11.18
C GLU A 158 12.66 -3.06 -11.03
N ARG A 159 13.27 -2.18 -11.76
CA ARG A 159 13.05 -0.73 -11.66
C ARG A 159 11.74 -0.29 -12.33
N THR A 160 10.65 -0.97 -12.00
CA THR A 160 9.33 -0.81 -12.62
C THR A 160 8.80 0.63 -12.55
N LEU A 161 8.93 1.31 -11.39
CA LEU A 161 8.45 2.70 -11.27
C LEU A 161 9.29 3.67 -12.11
N SER A 162 10.59 3.42 -12.23
CA SER A 162 11.46 4.21 -13.12
C SER A 162 11.02 4.08 -14.58
N ILE A 163 10.48 2.93 -14.98
CA ILE A 163 9.93 2.70 -16.33
C ILE A 163 8.57 3.38 -16.49
N ILE A 164 7.65 3.19 -15.53
CA ILE A 164 6.29 3.75 -15.55
C ILE A 164 6.34 5.28 -15.57
N TYR A 165 7.23 5.87 -14.76
CA TYR A 165 7.35 7.31 -14.60
C TYR A 165 8.49 7.93 -15.40
N SER A 166 9.08 7.19 -16.37
CA SER A 166 10.13 7.73 -17.25
C SER A 166 9.60 8.93 -18.07
N GLY A 167 10.27 10.08 -17.95
CA GLY A 167 9.88 11.32 -18.63
C GLY A 167 8.79 12.13 -17.88
N PHE A 168 8.33 11.66 -16.75
CA PHE A 168 7.54 12.49 -15.83
C PHE A 168 8.53 13.21 -14.89
N GLU A 169 8.88 14.45 -15.25
CA GLU A 169 9.44 15.36 -14.26
C GLU A 169 8.42 15.57 -13.14
N ASP A 170 8.89 15.96 -11.98
CA ASP A 170 8.14 16.08 -10.70
C ASP A 170 6.92 17.03 -10.84
N ARG A 171 6.00 16.70 -11.74
CA ARG A 171 4.72 17.38 -11.88
C ARG A 171 3.87 16.92 -10.71
N LYS A 172 3.49 17.89 -9.88
CA LYS A 172 2.41 17.67 -8.88
C LYS A 172 1.30 16.90 -9.58
N THR A 173 0.89 15.78 -8.99
CA THR A 173 -0.20 14.95 -9.49
C THR A 173 -1.35 15.86 -9.90
N ASP A 174 -1.81 15.76 -11.14
CA ASP A 174 -2.89 16.60 -11.64
C ASP A 174 -4.20 16.21 -10.95
N ASN A 175 -4.50 16.89 -9.87
CA ASN A 175 -5.72 16.66 -9.07
C ASN A 175 -7.02 17.11 -9.75
N ARG A 176 -6.97 17.46 -11.04
CA ARG A 176 -8.16 17.91 -11.78
C ARG A 176 -9.27 16.85 -11.90
N LEU A 177 -8.91 15.57 -11.79
CA LEU A 177 -9.89 14.47 -11.88
C LEU A 177 -10.57 14.14 -10.53
N GLY A 178 -10.10 14.73 -9.44
CA GLY A 178 -10.57 14.41 -8.10
C GLY A 178 -10.22 12.98 -7.65
N ASN A 179 -10.63 12.62 -6.44
CA ASN A 179 -10.40 11.29 -5.87
C ASN A 179 -11.64 10.85 -5.07
N PRO A 180 -12.58 10.13 -5.67
CA PRO A 180 -13.71 9.55 -4.96
C PRO A 180 -13.30 8.34 -4.12
N SER A 181 -14.07 7.98 -3.08
CA SER A 181 -13.70 6.95 -2.11
C SER A 181 -13.58 5.52 -2.68
N PHE A 182 -14.36 5.20 -3.70
CA PHE A 182 -14.40 3.83 -4.25
C PHE A 182 -13.11 3.47 -5.03
N THR A 183 -12.47 4.42 -5.69
CA THR A 183 -11.24 4.17 -6.45
C THR A 183 -10.08 3.74 -5.55
N PRO A 184 -9.74 4.47 -4.45
CA PRO A 184 -8.73 3.99 -3.53
C PRO A 184 -9.11 2.69 -2.82
N ALA A 185 -10.37 2.47 -2.47
CA ALA A 185 -10.83 1.23 -1.85
C ALA A 185 -10.58 0.01 -2.76
N LEU A 186 -10.94 0.11 -4.04
CA LEU A 186 -10.74 -0.95 -5.04
C LEU A 186 -9.25 -1.20 -5.29
N THR A 187 -8.47 -0.13 -5.53
CA THR A 187 -7.04 -0.24 -5.81
C THR A 187 -6.29 -0.83 -4.62
N ALA A 188 -6.58 -0.38 -3.40
CA ALA A 188 -6.02 -0.94 -2.17
C ALA A 188 -6.36 -2.42 -1.99
N SER A 189 -7.58 -2.85 -2.34
CA SER A 189 -7.98 -4.26 -2.29
C SER A 189 -7.10 -5.13 -3.18
N LEU A 190 -6.78 -4.66 -4.39
CA LEU A 190 -5.89 -5.35 -5.31
C LEU A 190 -4.44 -5.34 -4.83
N GLN A 191 -3.96 -4.23 -4.25
CA GLN A 191 -2.63 -4.19 -3.63
C GLN A 191 -2.52 -5.21 -2.48
N VAL A 192 -3.52 -5.30 -1.61
CA VAL A 192 -3.54 -6.26 -0.50
C VAL A 192 -3.60 -7.70 -1.01
N SER A 193 -4.35 -7.95 -2.10
CA SER A 193 -4.36 -9.26 -2.75
C SER A 193 -2.97 -9.64 -3.29
N GLU A 194 -2.23 -8.71 -3.92
CA GLU A 194 -0.85 -8.94 -4.37
C GLU A 194 0.07 -9.24 -3.18
N ALA A 195 -0.01 -8.43 -2.10
CA ALA A 195 0.79 -8.66 -0.89
C ALA A 195 0.49 -10.03 -0.25
N LEU A 196 -0.79 -10.43 -0.19
CA LEU A 196 -1.17 -11.74 0.33
C LEU A 196 -0.54 -12.87 -0.49
N LYS A 197 -0.58 -12.79 -1.83
CA LYS A 197 0.04 -13.79 -2.71
C LYS A 197 1.56 -13.90 -2.48
N ILE A 198 2.25 -12.78 -2.22
CA ILE A 198 3.67 -12.80 -1.85
C ILE A 198 3.85 -13.54 -0.51
N MET A 199 3.07 -13.18 0.51
CA MET A 199 3.19 -13.74 1.87
C MET A 199 2.99 -15.25 1.93
N ILE A 200 2.06 -15.78 1.11
CA ILE A 200 1.73 -17.21 1.07
C ILE A 200 2.42 -17.94 -0.09
N SER A 201 3.25 -17.26 -0.89
CA SER A 201 3.98 -17.83 -2.05
C SER A 201 3.06 -18.57 -3.03
N ARG A 202 1.84 -18.06 -3.25
CA ARG A 202 0.82 -18.70 -4.09
C ARG A 202 0.07 -17.68 -4.94
N GLY A 203 -0.35 -18.10 -6.13
CA GLY A 203 -1.06 -17.24 -7.09
C GLY A 203 -0.14 -16.57 -8.10
N SER A 204 -0.72 -15.87 -9.08
CA SER A 204 0.00 -15.12 -10.11
C SER A 204 0.17 -13.67 -9.69
N LEU A 205 1.39 -13.16 -9.71
CA LEU A 205 1.73 -11.78 -9.36
C LEU A 205 1.75 -10.87 -10.60
N LEU A 206 1.54 -9.58 -10.38
CA LEU A 206 1.70 -8.52 -11.39
C LEU A 206 3.17 -8.11 -11.55
N ARG A 207 4.08 -9.08 -11.54
CA ARG A 207 5.51 -8.85 -11.67
C ARG A 207 5.88 -8.59 -13.14
N GLY A 208 6.60 -7.50 -13.42
CA GLY A 208 6.89 -7.05 -14.78
C GLY A 208 5.65 -6.62 -15.56
N ARG A 209 4.55 -6.42 -14.89
CA ARG A 209 3.24 -6.04 -15.45
C ARG A 209 2.61 -4.92 -14.65
N ILE A 210 1.75 -4.16 -15.28
CA ILE A 210 0.90 -3.18 -14.61
C ILE A 210 -0.57 -3.46 -14.96
N MET A 211 -1.41 -3.52 -13.95
CA MET A 211 -2.86 -3.57 -14.09
C MET A 211 -3.40 -2.15 -14.08
N PHE A 212 -4.18 -1.79 -15.09
CA PHE A 212 -4.97 -0.56 -15.14
C PHE A 212 -6.44 -0.88 -14.91
N ILE A 213 -7.07 -0.10 -14.06
CA ILE A 213 -8.48 -0.23 -13.71
C ILE A 213 -9.18 1.06 -14.13
N ASN A 214 -10.23 0.94 -14.91
CA ASN A 214 -11.09 2.04 -15.30
C ASN A 214 -12.51 1.74 -14.82
N THR A 215 -12.90 2.35 -13.70
CA THR A 215 -14.21 2.14 -13.11
C THR A 215 -15.32 2.94 -13.83
N TYR A 216 -14.95 3.88 -14.71
CA TYR A 216 -15.91 4.61 -15.52
C TYR A 216 -16.50 3.74 -16.64
N ASP A 217 -15.65 2.95 -17.30
CA ASP A 217 -16.04 2.06 -18.39
C ASP A 217 -16.11 0.58 -17.98
N ASN A 218 -15.87 0.27 -16.69
CA ASN A 218 -15.83 -1.09 -16.14
C ASN A 218 -14.82 -2.01 -16.85
N SER A 219 -13.64 -1.47 -17.23
CA SER A 219 -12.58 -2.24 -17.85
C SER A 219 -11.37 -2.44 -16.91
N VAL A 220 -10.68 -3.57 -17.12
CA VAL A 220 -9.41 -3.90 -16.47
C VAL A 220 -8.46 -4.40 -17.54
N ASP A 221 -7.32 -3.73 -17.69
CA ASP A 221 -6.30 -4.07 -18.66
C ASP A 221 -4.98 -4.39 -17.94
N ILE A 222 -4.24 -5.39 -18.44
CA ILE A 222 -2.91 -5.73 -17.94
C ILE A 222 -1.90 -5.55 -19.08
N ALA A 223 -0.96 -4.64 -18.86
CA ALA A 223 0.13 -4.39 -19.82
C ALA A 223 1.43 -5.01 -19.32
N GLU A 224 2.16 -5.68 -20.23
CA GLU A 224 3.54 -6.13 -19.98
C GLU A 224 4.50 -4.93 -20.03
N LEU A 225 5.32 -4.81 -19.01
CA LEU A 225 6.38 -3.79 -18.95
C LEU A 225 7.64 -4.38 -19.58
N SER A 226 7.81 -4.21 -20.88
CA SER A 226 9.02 -4.69 -21.57
C SER A 226 10.25 -3.96 -21.01
N LYS A 227 11.27 -4.71 -20.63
CA LYS A 227 12.62 -4.16 -20.45
C LYS A 227 13.08 -3.61 -21.80
N ARG A 228 12.82 -2.34 -22.08
CA ARG A 228 13.60 -1.65 -23.10
C ARG A 228 15.02 -1.62 -22.54
N GLN A 229 15.94 -2.31 -23.22
CA GLN A 229 17.36 -2.21 -22.95
C GLN A 229 17.73 -0.72 -22.96
N ILE A 230 18.18 -0.24 -21.80
CA ILE A 230 18.87 1.04 -21.67
C ILE A 230 20.32 0.81 -22.04
#